data_d999839a01c14a20614b2dec1600f592
#
_entry.id   d999839a01c14a20614b2dec1600f592
#
_cell.length_a   1.000
_cell.length_b   1.000
_cell.length_c   1.000
_cell.angle_alpha   90.00
_cell.angle_beta   90.00
_cell.angle_gamma   90.00
#
_symmetry.space_group_name_H-M   'P 1'
#
loop_
_entity.id
_entity.type
_entity.pdbx_description
1 polymer ?
#
loop_
_entity_poly.entity_id
_entity_poly.type
_entity_poly.pdbx_seq_one_letter_code
_entity_poly.pdbx_strand_id
1 'polypeptide(L)'
;MCLYPSIIENPKYVKSNKNDKRARDRRLRWIQIPCGYCEECRHAKANEWRVRLMEEIKSNPKNIIFATLTFSEESLKKLEYDEQEPNKTPQKAISLFRKRWWKKYRKPLKHWLITELGHDNTKRIHLHGIVWTELTEEQFEKEWGYGWIFFGYEVNARTINYIIKYITKEDENNPEFIGKIFTSKKIGASYINKNTLNRHRYQDKFTEETYRTESGIKVALPTYYRQKIWTDQEREALRIIKEEKQVKYYNKTPIKVETIEQYKEYVDSVKYWQSIKKYDRKRKE
;
A
#
# COMPACT_ATOMS: atom_id res chain seq x y z
N MET A 1 3.68 12.17 -7.00
CA MET A 1 4.32 12.73 -5.78
C MET A 1 3.21 13.11 -4.81
N CYS A 2 3.49 13.11 -3.48
CA CYS A 2 2.49 13.53 -2.50
C CYS A 2 2.11 15.00 -2.70
N LEU A 3 0.80 15.30 -2.63
CA LEU A 3 0.28 16.67 -2.82
C LEU A 3 0.38 17.50 -1.53
N TYR A 4 0.37 16.83 -0.39
CA TYR A 4 0.38 17.46 0.94
C TYR A 4 1.45 16.84 1.84
N PRO A 5 2.75 16.90 1.47
CA PRO A 5 3.81 16.31 2.28
C PRO A 5 4.01 17.10 3.57
N SER A 6 4.21 16.40 4.67
CA SER A 6 4.76 17.00 5.89
C SER A 6 6.27 17.03 5.83
N ILE A 7 6.88 18.12 6.27
CA ILE A 7 8.34 18.23 6.36
C ILE A 7 8.73 18.07 7.82
N ILE A 8 9.54 17.06 8.10
CA ILE A 8 10.04 16.81 9.45
C ILE A 8 11.55 16.72 9.49
N GLU A 9 12.13 16.97 10.66
CA GLU A 9 13.55 16.70 10.86
C GLU A 9 13.82 15.21 10.80
N ASN A 10 14.84 14.82 10.04
CA ASN A 10 15.19 13.42 9.85
C ASN A 10 15.71 12.80 11.17
N PRO A 11 14.98 11.87 11.81
CA PRO A 11 15.40 11.29 13.08
C PRO A 11 16.76 10.60 13.01
N LYS A 12 17.16 10.11 11.84
CA LYS A 12 18.47 9.48 11.63
C LYS A 12 19.59 10.53 11.59
N TYR A 13 19.31 11.70 11.02
CA TYR A 13 20.25 12.81 11.02
C TYR A 13 20.56 13.29 12.44
N VAL A 14 19.53 13.44 13.27
CA VAL A 14 19.67 13.88 14.67
C VAL A 14 20.40 12.86 15.53
N LYS A 15 20.04 11.59 15.42
CA LYS A 15 20.68 10.51 16.21
C LYS A 15 22.17 10.37 15.94
N SER A 16 22.61 10.54 14.70
CA SER A 16 24.00 10.35 14.34
C SER A 16 24.88 11.53 14.66
N ASN A 17 24.32 12.76 14.74
CA ASN A 17 25.08 13.93 15.18
C ASN A 17 25.60 13.81 16.62
N LYS A 18 24.99 12.92 17.44
CA LYS A 18 25.48 12.65 18.80
C LYS A 18 26.73 11.77 18.84
N ASN A 19 26.93 10.93 17.81
CA ASN A 19 27.96 9.88 17.81
C ASN A 19 28.95 9.94 16.65
N ASP A 20 28.72 10.79 15.62
CA ASP A 20 29.55 10.86 14.42
C ASP A 20 30.13 12.27 14.27
N LYS A 21 31.45 12.38 14.32
CA LYS A 21 32.20 13.65 14.16
C LYS A 21 32.26 14.14 12.70
N ARG A 22 31.72 13.37 11.74
CA ARG A 22 31.70 13.77 10.32
C ARG A 22 30.59 14.75 10.05
N ALA A 23 30.92 15.85 9.34
CA ALA A 23 29.90 16.76 8.85
C ALA A 23 28.96 16.02 7.90
N ARG A 24 27.68 15.86 8.28
CA ARG A 24 26.67 15.28 7.42
C ARG A 24 26.16 16.31 6.40
N ASP A 25 25.77 15.80 5.25
CA ASP A 25 25.11 16.60 4.23
C ASP A 25 23.84 17.24 4.80
N ARG A 26 23.78 18.57 4.81
CA ARG A 26 22.63 19.33 5.34
C ARG A 26 21.33 19.04 4.60
N ARG A 27 21.38 18.57 3.34
CA ARG A 27 20.24 18.14 2.54
C ARG A 27 19.52 16.94 3.17
N LEU A 28 20.20 16.17 4.02
CA LEU A 28 19.63 15.02 4.75
C LEU A 28 18.88 15.42 6.02
N ARG A 29 19.01 16.69 6.47
CA ARG A 29 18.42 17.15 7.73
C ARG A 29 16.90 17.10 7.70
N TRP A 30 16.29 17.46 6.59
CA TRP A 30 14.84 17.53 6.43
C TRP A 30 14.36 16.46 5.45
N ILE A 31 13.26 15.80 5.78
CA ILE A 31 12.63 14.81 4.93
C ILE A 31 11.15 15.12 4.72
N GLN A 32 10.69 14.87 3.52
CA GLN A 32 9.27 14.95 3.18
C GLN A 32 8.61 13.61 3.49
N ILE A 33 7.58 13.62 4.33
CA ILE A 33 6.75 12.46 4.63
C ILE A 33 5.46 12.57 3.82
N PRO A 34 5.12 11.57 3.00
CA PRO A 34 3.86 11.52 2.28
C PRO A 34 2.67 11.55 3.24
N CYS A 35 1.61 12.31 2.91
CA CYS A 35 0.40 12.39 3.73
C CYS A 35 -0.36 11.04 3.84
N GLY A 36 -0.20 10.15 2.87
CA GLY A 36 -0.82 8.81 2.85
C GLY A 36 -2.26 8.76 2.34
N TYR A 37 -2.96 9.89 2.24
CA TYR A 37 -4.39 9.96 1.88
C TYR A 37 -4.70 10.63 0.55
N CYS A 38 -3.82 11.49 0.01
CA CYS A 38 -4.06 12.08 -1.30
C CYS A 38 -4.02 11.03 -2.42
N GLU A 39 -4.63 11.34 -3.56
CA GLU A 39 -4.70 10.44 -4.72
C GLU A 39 -3.33 9.87 -5.10
N GLU A 40 -2.31 10.72 -5.17
CA GLU A 40 -0.95 10.31 -5.51
C GLU A 40 -0.35 9.30 -4.50
N CYS A 41 -0.61 9.51 -3.20
CA CYS A 41 -0.16 8.57 -2.17
C CYS A 41 -0.90 7.24 -2.25
N ARG A 42 -2.22 7.27 -2.53
CA ARG A 42 -3.02 6.06 -2.70
C ARG A 42 -2.58 5.28 -3.95
N HIS A 43 -2.33 5.95 -5.06
CA HIS A 43 -1.79 5.33 -6.27
C HIS A 43 -0.40 4.73 -6.05
N ALA A 44 0.49 5.42 -5.34
CA ALA A 44 1.80 4.88 -4.99
C ALA A 44 1.67 3.61 -4.13
N LYS A 45 0.81 3.64 -3.10
CA LYS A 45 0.51 2.48 -2.24
C LYS A 45 -0.10 1.33 -3.03
N ALA A 46 -1.02 1.62 -3.96
CA ALA A 46 -1.64 0.63 -4.83
C ALA A 46 -0.59 -0.05 -5.74
N ASN A 47 0.31 0.71 -6.34
CA ASN A 47 1.39 0.17 -7.17
C ASN A 47 2.36 -0.70 -6.37
N GLU A 48 2.73 -0.28 -5.15
CA GLU A 48 3.58 -1.09 -4.26
C GLU A 48 2.93 -2.45 -3.94
N TRP A 49 1.65 -2.46 -3.60
CA TRP A 49 0.94 -3.71 -3.28
C TRP A 49 0.70 -4.56 -4.52
N ARG A 50 0.41 -3.95 -5.69
CA ARG A 50 0.30 -4.69 -6.95
C ARG A 50 1.56 -5.50 -7.23
N VAL A 51 2.72 -4.87 -7.18
CA VAL A 51 4.01 -5.55 -7.42
C VAL A 51 4.23 -6.66 -6.40
N ARG A 52 4.04 -6.38 -5.11
CA ARG A 52 4.28 -7.36 -4.05
C ARG A 52 3.34 -8.56 -4.12
N LEU A 53 2.05 -8.34 -4.41
CA LEU A 53 1.08 -9.42 -4.57
C LEU A 53 1.35 -10.24 -5.82
N MET A 54 1.72 -9.62 -6.95
CA MET A 54 2.11 -10.34 -8.16
C MET A 54 3.31 -11.27 -7.91
N GLU A 55 4.33 -10.79 -7.21
CA GLU A 55 5.48 -11.62 -6.86
C GLU A 55 5.11 -12.72 -5.84
N GLU A 56 4.17 -12.46 -4.95
CA GLU A 56 3.70 -13.46 -3.99
C GLU A 56 2.94 -14.60 -4.68
N ILE A 57 2.00 -14.29 -5.60
CA ILE A 57 1.25 -15.35 -6.29
C ILE A 57 2.12 -16.17 -7.24
N LYS A 58 3.15 -15.55 -7.85
CA LYS A 58 4.14 -16.28 -8.66
C LYS A 58 4.92 -17.30 -7.84
N SER A 59 5.32 -16.94 -6.63
CA SER A 59 6.12 -17.80 -5.78
C SER A 59 5.31 -18.81 -4.97
N ASN A 60 4.05 -18.50 -4.70
CA ASN A 60 3.12 -19.32 -3.94
C ASN A 60 1.77 -19.44 -4.66
N PRO A 61 1.71 -20.18 -5.79
CA PRO A 61 0.52 -20.25 -6.65
C PRO A 61 -0.57 -21.21 -6.14
N LYS A 62 -0.30 -21.96 -5.07
CA LYS A 62 -1.24 -22.98 -4.56
C LYS A 62 -2.10 -22.44 -3.42
N ASN A 63 -3.34 -22.94 -3.35
CA ASN A 63 -4.27 -22.67 -2.26
C ASN A 63 -4.53 -21.16 -2.03
N ILE A 64 -4.57 -20.41 -3.12
CA ILE A 64 -4.82 -18.98 -3.12
C ILE A 64 -6.29 -18.75 -3.44
N ILE A 65 -6.97 -18.01 -2.59
CA ILE A 65 -8.40 -17.75 -2.70
C ILE A 65 -8.65 -16.25 -2.55
N PHE A 66 -9.46 -15.69 -3.45
CA PHE A 66 -10.07 -14.38 -3.22
C PHE A 66 -11.18 -14.56 -2.20
N ALA A 67 -11.16 -13.78 -1.13
CA ALA A 67 -12.13 -13.90 -0.05
C ALA A 67 -12.79 -12.55 0.25
N THR A 68 -14.11 -12.59 0.46
CA THR A 68 -14.88 -11.52 1.09
C THR A 68 -15.31 -11.98 2.47
N LEU A 69 -14.97 -11.22 3.50
CA LEU A 69 -15.32 -11.52 4.89
C LEU A 69 -16.28 -10.45 5.41
N THR A 70 -17.45 -10.88 5.87
CA THR A 70 -18.49 -9.97 6.38
C THR A 70 -18.62 -10.04 7.90
N PHE A 71 -19.48 -9.21 8.44
CA PHE A 71 -19.84 -9.18 9.86
C PHE A 71 -21.36 -9.27 9.99
N SER A 72 -21.85 -10.15 10.86
CA SER A 72 -23.26 -10.19 11.28
C SER A 72 -23.56 -9.05 12.26
N GLU A 73 -24.84 -8.69 12.38
CA GLU A 73 -25.27 -7.68 13.35
C GLU A 73 -24.86 -8.04 14.79
N GLU A 74 -24.98 -9.32 15.15
CA GLU A 74 -24.55 -9.81 16.44
C GLU A 74 -23.06 -9.60 16.67
N SER A 75 -22.25 -9.91 15.65
CA SER A 75 -20.81 -9.73 15.70
C SER A 75 -20.40 -8.27 15.76
N LEU A 76 -21.08 -7.38 15.02
CA LEU A 76 -20.84 -5.94 15.09
C LEU A 76 -21.12 -5.40 16.50
N LYS A 77 -22.26 -5.80 17.11
CA LYS A 77 -22.60 -5.45 18.49
C LYS A 77 -21.54 -5.95 19.48
N LYS A 78 -21.16 -7.23 19.37
CA LYS A 78 -20.13 -7.85 20.24
C LYS A 78 -18.75 -7.22 20.12
N LEU A 79 -18.41 -6.73 18.94
CA LEU A 79 -17.13 -6.08 18.65
C LEU A 79 -17.18 -4.57 18.88
N GLU A 80 -18.33 -4.02 19.31
CA GLU A 80 -18.54 -2.60 19.60
C GLU A 80 -18.26 -1.74 18.33
N TYR A 81 -19.01 -2.02 17.25
CA TYR A 81 -18.84 -1.30 15.99
C TYR A 81 -19.14 0.18 16.16
N ASP A 82 -18.21 1.01 15.70
CA ASP A 82 -18.32 2.46 15.69
C ASP A 82 -18.27 2.95 14.23
N GLU A 83 -19.33 3.62 13.80
CA GLU A 83 -19.42 4.18 12.45
C GLU A 83 -18.43 5.32 12.20
N GLN A 84 -17.99 6.02 13.26
CA GLN A 84 -16.97 7.07 13.14
C GLN A 84 -15.57 6.49 12.97
N GLU A 85 -15.32 5.28 13.49
CA GLU A 85 -14.04 4.60 13.40
C GLU A 85 -14.20 3.17 12.85
N PRO A 86 -14.79 3.00 11.65
CA PRO A 86 -15.23 1.70 11.16
C PRO A 86 -14.10 0.67 11.02
N ASN A 87 -12.86 1.11 10.85
CA ASN A 87 -11.70 0.23 10.76
C ASN A 87 -11.27 -0.42 12.09
N LYS A 88 -11.76 0.05 13.25
CA LYS A 88 -11.42 -0.55 14.55
C LYS A 88 -11.98 -1.96 14.70
N THR A 89 -13.21 -2.18 14.28
CA THR A 89 -13.87 -3.50 14.36
C THR A 89 -13.16 -4.59 13.55
N PRO A 90 -12.87 -4.41 12.25
CA PRO A 90 -12.05 -5.37 11.52
C PRO A 90 -10.66 -5.60 12.12
N GLN A 91 -10.04 -4.56 12.67
CA GLN A 91 -8.75 -4.69 13.33
C GLN A 91 -8.82 -5.62 14.55
N LYS A 92 -9.85 -5.44 15.42
CA LYS A 92 -10.11 -6.29 16.59
C LYS A 92 -10.41 -7.72 16.15
N ALA A 93 -11.32 -7.89 15.17
CA ALA A 93 -11.72 -9.18 14.63
C ALA A 93 -10.54 -9.97 14.05
N ILE A 94 -9.75 -9.37 13.16
CA ILE A 94 -8.58 -10.03 12.54
C ILE A 94 -7.54 -10.38 13.61
N SER A 95 -7.32 -9.53 14.60
CA SER A 95 -6.38 -9.84 15.68
C SER A 95 -6.82 -11.08 16.46
N LEU A 96 -8.10 -11.17 16.83
CA LEU A 96 -8.66 -12.32 17.55
C LEU A 96 -8.69 -13.56 16.66
N PHE A 97 -9.11 -13.44 15.40
CA PHE A 97 -9.11 -14.52 14.43
C PHE A 97 -7.72 -15.13 14.25
N ARG A 98 -6.68 -14.30 14.05
CA ARG A 98 -5.29 -14.77 13.93
C ARG A 98 -4.80 -15.51 15.18
N LYS A 99 -5.21 -15.09 16.40
CA LYS A 99 -4.89 -15.78 17.64
C LYS A 99 -5.55 -17.15 17.70
N ARG A 100 -6.84 -17.26 17.34
CA ARG A 100 -7.56 -18.55 17.27
C ARG A 100 -6.93 -19.47 16.23
N TRP A 101 -6.66 -18.94 15.04
CA TRP A 101 -6.00 -19.67 13.96
C TRP A 101 -4.65 -20.26 14.40
N TRP A 102 -3.80 -19.44 15.01
CA TRP A 102 -2.50 -19.90 15.53
C TRP A 102 -2.64 -20.98 16.60
N LYS A 103 -3.60 -20.82 17.52
CA LYS A 103 -3.86 -21.82 18.57
C LYS A 103 -4.25 -23.17 17.98
N LYS A 104 -5.05 -23.18 16.91
CA LYS A 104 -5.57 -24.40 16.28
C LYS A 104 -4.57 -25.04 15.31
N TYR A 105 -4.03 -24.27 14.39
CA TYR A 105 -3.24 -24.78 13.27
C TYR A 105 -1.73 -24.71 13.48
N ARG A 106 -1.24 -24.04 14.53
CA ARG A 106 0.18 -23.86 14.84
C ARG A 106 1.01 -23.23 13.69
N LYS A 107 0.35 -22.66 12.70
CA LYS A 107 0.94 -21.94 11.56
C LYS A 107 0.18 -20.63 11.33
N PRO A 108 0.85 -19.55 10.89
CA PRO A 108 0.16 -18.30 10.59
C PRO A 108 -0.68 -18.45 9.32
N LEU A 109 -1.89 -17.87 9.31
CA LEU A 109 -2.65 -17.68 8.08
C LEU A 109 -1.96 -16.61 7.22
N LYS A 110 -1.54 -16.97 6.01
CA LYS A 110 -1.07 -15.99 5.04
C LYS A 110 -2.27 -15.27 4.44
N HIS A 111 -2.26 -13.94 4.49
CA HIS A 111 -3.38 -13.11 4.02
C HIS A 111 -2.94 -11.71 3.61
N TRP A 112 -3.71 -11.13 2.71
CA TRP A 112 -3.74 -9.71 2.41
C TRP A 112 -5.20 -9.29 2.24
N LEU A 113 -5.72 -8.47 3.14
CA LEU A 113 -7.12 -8.07 3.22
C LEU A 113 -7.19 -6.55 3.32
N ILE A 114 -8.23 -5.95 2.74
CA ILE A 114 -8.52 -4.52 2.82
C ILE A 114 -9.97 -4.30 3.22
N THR A 115 -10.24 -3.32 4.08
CA THR A 115 -11.60 -2.94 4.46
C THR A 115 -12.28 -2.13 3.38
N GLU A 116 -13.59 -2.32 3.24
CA GLU A 116 -14.50 -1.52 2.43
C GLU A 116 -15.80 -1.31 3.19
N LEU A 117 -16.46 -0.16 2.97
CA LEU A 117 -17.85 0.08 3.37
C LEU A 117 -18.77 -0.33 2.23
N GLY A 118 -19.84 -1.05 2.55
CA GLY A 118 -20.86 -1.45 1.57
C GLY A 118 -21.60 -0.24 1.00
N HIS A 119 -21.93 -0.29 -0.30
CA HIS A 119 -22.59 0.81 -1.01
C HIS A 119 -24.11 0.79 -0.88
N ASP A 120 -24.71 -0.40 -0.88
CA ASP A 120 -26.15 -0.54 -0.91
C ASP A 120 -26.74 -0.71 0.49
N ASN A 121 -27.62 0.17 0.89
CA ASN A 121 -28.52 0.15 2.04
C ASN A 121 -27.94 -0.20 3.44
N THR A 122 -26.82 -0.87 3.53
CA THR A 122 -26.31 -1.38 4.81
C THR A 122 -25.08 -0.68 5.35
N LYS A 123 -24.32 0.08 4.56
CA LYS A 123 -23.03 0.72 4.94
C LYS A 123 -22.11 -0.18 5.79
N ARG A 124 -22.31 -1.48 5.72
CA ARG A 124 -21.62 -2.45 6.58
C ARG A 124 -20.17 -2.58 6.19
N ILE A 125 -19.31 -2.54 7.17
CA ILE A 125 -17.89 -2.82 6.98
C ILE A 125 -17.68 -4.29 6.60
N HIS A 126 -16.86 -4.54 5.60
CA HIS A 126 -16.42 -5.87 5.21
C HIS A 126 -14.97 -5.84 4.72
N LEU A 127 -14.42 -7.00 4.44
CA LEU A 127 -13.03 -7.16 4.02
C LEU A 127 -12.99 -7.90 2.70
N HIS A 128 -12.21 -7.39 1.76
CA HIS A 128 -11.86 -8.07 0.52
C HIS A 128 -10.37 -8.37 0.49
N GLY A 129 -9.99 -9.48 -0.14
CA GLY A 129 -8.59 -9.74 -0.34
C GLY A 129 -8.23 -11.16 -0.72
N ILE A 130 -7.05 -11.56 -0.35
CA ILE A 130 -6.47 -12.85 -0.71
C ILE A 130 -6.07 -13.57 0.57
N VAL A 131 -6.44 -14.82 0.67
CA VAL A 131 -6.01 -15.74 1.71
C VAL A 131 -5.36 -16.99 1.08
N TRP A 132 -4.39 -17.56 1.77
CA TRP A 132 -3.76 -18.82 1.39
C TRP A 132 -4.21 -19.89 2.39
N THR A 133 -5.12 -20.78 1.96
CA THR A 133 -5.72 -21.80 2.81
C THR A 133 -6.14 -23.03 2.00
N GLU A 134 -6.11 -24.18 2.63
CA GLU A 134 -6.63 -25.46 2.10
C GLU A 134 -8.06 -25.74 2.59
N LEU A 135 -8.59 -24.87 3.45
CA LEU A 135 -9.94 -25.04 3.98
C LEU A 135 -10.99 -24.75 2.90
N THR A 136 -12.11 -25.47 2.95
CA THR A 136 -13.30 -25.10 2.18
C THR A 136 -13.90 -23.80 2.70
N GLU A 137 -14.79 -23.19 1.91
CA GLU A 137 -15.51 -21.98 2.31
C GLU A 137 -16.21 -22.17 3.66
N GLU A 138 -17.00 -23.24 3.80
CA GLU A 138 -17.71 -23.55 5.05
C GLU A 138 -16.78 -23.74 6.26
N GLN A 139 -15.64 -24.40 6.04
CA GLN A 139 -14.64 -24.58 7.10
C GLN A 139 -14.03 -23.25 7.51
N PHE A 140 -13.70 -22.40 6.52
CA PHE A 140 -13.11 -21.09 6.78
C PHE A 140 -14.12 -20.14 7.44
N GLU A 141 -15.41 -20.22 7.08
CA GLU A 141 -16.47 -19.43 7.72
C GLU A 141 -16.59 -19.76 9.21
N LYS A 142 -16.56 -21.06 9.56
CA LYS A 142 -16.53 -21.49 10.96
C LYS A 142 -15.34 -20.93 11.73
N GLU A 143 -14.16 -20.87 11.10
CA GLU A 143 -12.97 -20.28 11.71
C GLU A 143 -13.08 -18.77 11.82
N TRP A 144 -13.64 -18.09 10.81
CA TRP A 144 -13.88 -16.66 10.83
C TRP A 144 -14.82 -16.27 11.97
N GLY A 145 -16.00 -16.88 12.01
CA GLY A 145 -16.93 -16.81 13.12
C GLY A 145 -17.52 -15.42 13.44
N TYR A 146 -17.46 -14.47 12.50
CA TYR A 146 -18.03 -13.13 12.69
C TYR A 146 -19.15 -12.82 11.70
N GLY A 147 -19.32 -13.60 10.67
CA GLY A 147 -20.34 -13.41 9.65
C GLY A 147 -20.08 -14.31 8.47
N TRP A 148 -20.88 -14.11 7.44
CA TRP A 148 -20.77 -14.86 6.20
C TRP A 148 -19.48 -14.53 5.46
N ILE A 149 -18.95 -15.52 4.73
CA ILE A 149 -17.84 -15.34 3.83
C ILE A 149 -18.22 -15.74 2.40
N PHE A 150 -17.43 -15.28 1.46
CA PHE A 150 -17.51 -15.71 0.07
C PHE A 150 -16.11 -15.99 -0.44
N PHE A 151 -15.92 -17.19 -0.98
CA PHE A 151 -14.72 -17.56 -1.71
C PHE A 151 -14.97 -17.35 -3.20
N GLY A 152 -14.29 -16.35 -3.75
CA GLY A 152 -14.25 -16.14 -5.19
C GLY A 152 -13.39 -17.21 -5.88
N TYR A 153 -13.52 -17.24 -7.20
CA TYR A 153 -12.81 -18.21 -8.01
C TYR A 153 -11.31 -17.86 -8.11
N GLU A 154 -10.68 -18.17 -9.17
CA GLU A 154 -9.25 -18.09 -9.43
C GLU A 154 -8.59 -16.73 -9.10
N VAL A 155 -7.44 -16.78 -8.41
CA VAL A 155 -6.63 -15.59 -8.15
C VAL A 155 -5.52 -15.48 -9.19
N ASN A 156 -5.62 -14.43 -9.99
CA ASN A 156 -4.67 -14.13 -11.05
C ASN A 156 -4.38 -12.61 -11.11
N ALA A 157 -3.67 -12.14 -12.12
CA ALA A 157 -3.34 -10.73 -12.30
C ALA A 157 -4.59 -9.82 -12.36
N ARG A 158 -5.71 -10.30 -12.93
CA ARG A 158 -6.97 -9.54 -12.99
C ARG A 158 -7.56 -9.38 -11.59
N THR A 159 -7.57 -10.45 -10.80
CA THR A 159 -8.01 -10.42 -9.39
C THR A 159 -7.19 -9.43 -8.58
N ILE A 160 -5.85 -9.42 -8.73
CA ILE A 160 -4.99 -8.46 -8.04
C ILE A 160 -5.33 -7.04 -8.46
N ASN A 161 -5.48 -6.77 -9.76
CA ASN A 161 -5.85 -5.45 -10.25
C ASN A 161 -7.23 -5.00 -9.71
N TYR A 162 -8.16 -5.93 -9.56
CA TYR A 162 -9.47 -5.67 -8.94
C TYR A 162 -9.33 -5.27 -7.47
N ILE A 163 -8.61 -6.08 -6.67
CA ILE A 163 -8.42 -5.81 -5.24
C ILE A 163 -7.69 -4.47 -5.01
N ILE A 164 -6.70 -4.16 -5.83
CA ILE A 164 -5.93 -2.94 -5.70
C ILE A 164 -6.79 -1.67 -5.91
N LYS A 165 -7.89 -1.76 -6.65
CA LYS A 165 -8.83 -0.65 -6.79
C LYS A 165 -9.37 -0.15 -5.44
N TYR A 166 -9.54 -1.04 -4.47
CA TYR A 166 -10.01 -0.65 -3.13
C TYR A 166 -9.04 0.27 -2.37
N ILE A 167 -7.77 0.30 -2.75
CA ILE A 167 -6.79 1.26 -2.18
C ILE A 167 -7.02 2.67 -2.71
N THR A 168 -7.44 2.77 -3.98
CA THR A 168 -7.62 4.06 -4.67
C THR A 168 -9.07 4.52 -4.74
N LYS A 169 -10.02 3.62 -4.44
CA LYS A 169 -11.45 3.91 -4.45
C LYS A 169 -11.78 4.96 -3.40
N GLU A 170 -12.48 5.99 -3.82
CA GLU A 170 -13.13 6.95 -2.92
C GLU A 170 -14.56 6.47 -2.69
N ASP A 171 -14.97 6.42 -1.44
CA ASP A 171 -16.36 6.18 -1.09
C ASP A 171 -17.12 7.51 -1.23
N GLU A 172 -18.08 7.58 -2.13
CA GLU A 172 -18.83 8.82 -2.41
C GLU A 172 -19.69 9.26 -1.21
N ASN A 173 -20.19 8.28 -0.45
CA ASN A 173 -21.02 8.54 0.73
C ASN A 173 -20.17 8.81 1.99
N ASN A 174 -18.92 8.36 1.99
CA ASN A 174 -18.00 8.50 3.12
C ASN A 174 -16.59 8.88 2.61
N PRO A 175 -16.40 10.10 2.10
CA PRO A 175 -15.14 10.51 1.44
C PRO A 175 -13.92 10.50 2.36
N GLU A 176 -14.14 10.51 3.69
CA GLU A 176 -13.08 10.40 4.69
C GLU A 176 -12.67 8.95 4.98
N PHE A 177 -13.48 7.97 4.53
CA PHE A 177 -13.14 6.57 4.74
C PHE A 177 -11.95 6.15 3.89
N ILE A 178 -10.93 5.64 4.55
CA ILE A 178 -9.75 5.06 3.91
C ILE A 178 -9.64 3.60 4.30
N GLY A 179 -9.70 2.72 3.30
CA GLY A 179 -9.57 1.29 3.50
C GLY A 179 -8.25 0.92 4.18
N LYS A 180 -8.34 0.14 5.27
CA LYS A 180 -7.20 -0.35 6.04
C LYS A 180 -6.76 -1.71 5.55
N ILE A 181 -5.45 -1.85 5.30
CA ILE A 181 -4.85 -3.10 4.84
C ILE A 181 -4.36 -3.91 6.05
N PHE A 182 -4.76 -5.17 6.09
CA PHE A 182 -4.30 -6.19 7.03
C PHE A 182 -3.52 -7.25 6.25
N THR A 183 -2.28 -7.50 6.61
CA THR A 183 -1.43 -8.38 5.81
C THR A 183 -0.48 -9.19 6.67
N SER A 184 -0.15 -10.37 6.19
CA SER A 184 0.94 -11.17 6.72
C SER A 184 2.29 -10.51 6.45
N LYS A 185 3.26 -10.77 7.31
CA LYS A 185 4.64 -10.35 7.08
C LYS A 185 5.19 -11.02 5.81
N LYS A 186 6.14 -10.33 5.16
CA LYS A 186 6.93 -10.86 4.04
C LYS A 186 6.14 -11.16 2.74
N ILE A 187 4.93 -10.63 2.54
CA ILE A 187 4.26 -10.75 1.23
C ILE A 187 5.16 -10.18 0.13
N GLY A 188 5.40 -10.99 -0.91
CA GLY A 188 6.27 -10.68 -2.05
C GLY A 188 7.78 -10.73 -1.75
N ALA A 189 8.20 -11.28 -0.61
CA ALA A 189 9.61 -11.31 -0.22
C ALA A 189 10.49 -12.17 -1.15
N SER A 190 9.91 -13.11 -1.86
CA SER A 190 10.58 -14.00 -2.83
C SER A 190 11.23 -13.23 -4.00
N TYR A 191 10.76 -12.01 -4.29
CA TYR A 191 11.42 -11.14 -5.25
C TYR A 191 12.88 -10.86 -4.90
N ILE A 192 13.23 -10.84 -3.61
CA ILE A 192 14.58 -10.56 -3.15
C ILE A 192 15.42 -11.83 -3.23
N ASN A 193 16.12 -12.00 -4.32
CA ASN A 193 17.01 -13.10 -4.63
C ASN A 193 18.32 -12.59 -5.27
N LYS A 194 19.29 -13.48 -5.51
CA LYS A 194 20.59 -13.12 -6.04
C LYS A 194 20.52 -12.29 -7.35
N ASN A 195 19.59 -12.63 -8.24
CA ASN A 195 19.46 -11.95 -9.54
C ASN A 195 18.91 -10.53 -9.37
N THR A 196 17.90 -10.36 -8.53
CA THR A 196 17.29 -9.04 -8.26
C THR A 196 18.20 -8.15 -7.43
N LEU A 197 18.96 -8.72 -6.49
CA LEU A 197 20.02 -7.99 -5.77
C LEU A 197 21.09 -7.46 -6.73
N ASN A 198 21.55 -8.27 -7.69
CA ASN A 198 22.50 -7.83 -8.71
C ASN A 198 21.91 -6.73 -9.62
N ARG A 199 20.65 -6.90 -10.07
CA ARG A 199 19.95 -5.91 -10.90
C ARG A 199 19.84 -4.55 -10.24
N HIS A 200 19.51 -4.53 -8.96
CA HIS A 200 19.28 -3.33 -8.17
C HIS A 200 20.48 -2.92 -7.33
N ARG A 201 21.65 -3.49 -7.58
CA ARG A 201 22.87 -3.11 -6.88
C ARG A 201 23.08 -1.60 -6.97
N TYR A 202 23.46 -0.98 -5.87
CA TYR A 202 23.77 0.44 -5.85
C TYR A 202 24.90 0.77 -6.82
N GLN A 203 24.66 1.69 -7.71
CA GLN A 203 25.57 2.19 -8.75
C GLN A 203 25.42 3.70 -8.93
N ASP A 204 25.32 4.41 -7.80
CA ASP A 204 25.12 5.86 -7.80
C ASP A 204 23.92 6.27 -8.69
N LYS A 205 24.08 7.25 -9.57
CA LYS A 205 23.04 7.75 -10.49
C LYS A 205 22.52 6.71 -11.52
N PHE A 206 23.23 5.60 -11.69
CA PHE A 206 22.86 4.51 -12.59
C PHE A 206 22.10 3.36 -11.90
N THR A 207 21.82 3.49 -10.62
CA THR A 207 21.07 2.49 -9.86
C THR A 207 19.68 2.27 -10.45
N GLU A 208 19.31 1.01 -10.76
CA GLU A 208 17.98 0.68 -11.26
C GLU A 208 16.97 0.68 -10.07
N GLU A 209 16.18 1.74 -9.97
CA GLU A 209 15.17 1.93 -8.91
C GLU A 209 13.76 1.55 -9.35
N THR A 210 13.61 0.87 -10.50
CA THR A 210 12.29 0.50 -11.03
C THR A 210 12.11 -1.01 -11.08
N TYR A 211 10.87 -1.43 -10.86
CA TYR A 211 10.39 -2.79 -11.15
C TYR A 211 9.78 -2.82 -12.55
N ARG A 212 10.09 -3.84 -13.33
CA ARG A 212 9.48 -4.07 -14.65
C ARG A 212 8.39 -5.11 -14.52
N THR A 213 7.16 -4.72 -14.86
CA THR A 213 6.01 -5.63 -14.92
C THR A 213 6.15 -6.63 -16.07
N GLU A 214 5.32 -7.68 -16.09
CA GLU A 214 5.27 -8.64 -17.21
C GLU A 214 4.91 -7.97 -18.54
N SER A 215 4.09 -6.94 -18.51
CA SER A 215 3.78 -6.12 -19.69
C SER A 215 4.90 -5.14 -20.08
N GLY A 216 6.07 -5.21 -19.45
CA GLY A 216 7.22 -4.36 -19.74
C GLY A 216 7.16 -2.95 -19.13
N ILE A 217 6.08 -2.58 -18.47
CA ILE A 217 5.93 -1.25 -17.85
C ILE A 217 6.86 -1.12 -16.65
N LYS A 218 7.61 -0.03 -16.60
CA LYS A 218 8.42 0.32 -15.43
C LYS A 218 7.58 1.05 -14.39
N VAL A 219 7.61 0.56 -13.16
CA VAL A 219 7.00 1.20 -11.99
C VAL A 219 8.05 1.38 -10.90
N ALA A 220 7.83 2.29 -9.96
CA ALA A 220 8.76 2.47 -8.84
C ALA A 220 8.93 1.16 -8.07
N LEU A 221 10.17 0.84 -7.72
CA LEU A 221 10.45 -0.32 -6.86
C LEU A 221 9.80 -0.11 -5.49
N PRO A 222 8.98 -1.06 -5.01
CA PRO A 222 8.31 -0.96 -3.71
C PRO A 222 9.24 -0.58 -2.56
N THR A 223 8.78 0.26 -1.66
CA THR A 223 9.53 0.70 -0.48
C THR A 223 10.04 -0.49 0.34
N TYR A 224 9.23 -1.54 0.43
CA TYR A 224 9.63 -2.79 1.10
C TYR A 224 10.89 -3.41 0.49
N TYR A 225 11.02 -3.45 -0.85
CA TYR A 225 12.20 -3.98 -1.52
C TYR A 225 13.39 -3.04 -1.38
N ARG A 226 13.17 -1.73 -1.55
CA ARG A 226 14.22 -0.71 -1.37
C ARG A 226 14.87 -0.79 0.02
N GLN A 227 14.09 -1.04 1.07
CA GLN A 227 14.57 -1.21 2.44
C GLN A 227 15.36 -2.51 2.65
N LYS A 228 15.16 -3.52 1.82
CA LYS A 228 15.84 -4.81 1.92
C LYS A 228 17.07 -4.93 1.02
N ILE A 229 17.06 -4.21 -0.10
CA ILE A 229 18.13 -4.26 -1.10
C ILE A 229 19.23 -3.26 -0.74
N TRP A 230 18.85 -2.04 -0.34
CA TRP A 230 19.80 -0.96 -0.08
C TRP A 230 19.95 -0.66 1.41
N THR A 231 21.20 -0.38 1.79
CA THR A 231 21.53 0.16 3.12
C THR A 231 20.90 1.53 3.32
N ASP A 232 20.87 2.01 4.57
CA ASP A 232 20.37 3.34 4.88
C ASP A 232 21.16 4.44 4.17
N GLN A 233 22.50 4.29 4.07
CA GLN A 233 23.39 5.23 3.40
C GLN A 233 23.13 5.29 1.89
N GLU A 234 22.98 4.14 1.25
CA GLU A 234 22.64 4.09 -0.19
C GLU A 234 21.29 4.72 -0.49
N ARG A 235 20.27 4.49 0.36
CA ARG A 235 18.96 5.14 0.19
C ARG A 235 19.01 6.66 0.38
N GLU A 236 19.83 7.13 1.30
CA GLU A 236 20.07 8.57 1.49
C GLU A 236 20.78 9.17 0.28
N ALA A 237 21.80 8.51 -0.26
CA ALA A 237 22.49 8.94 -1.48
C ALA A 237 21.53 9.01 -2.68
N LEU A 238 20.72 7.97 -2.89
CA LEU A 238 19.70 7.97 -3.97
C LEU A 238 18.66 9.08 -3.80
N ARG A 239 18.33 9.47 -2.56
CA ARG A 239 17.45 10.61 -2.31
C ARG A 239 18.10 11.93 -2.73
N ILE A 240 19.36 12.14 -2.39
CA ILE A 240 20.12 13.32 -2.79
C ILE A 240 20.17 13.45 -4.31
N ILE A 241 20.49 12.35 -5.01
CA ILE A 241 20.51 12.31 -6.47
C ILE A 241 19.16 12.70 -7.08
N LYS A 242 18.05 12.28 -6.46
CA LYS A 242 16.71 12.67 -6.91
C LYS A 242 16.41 14.14 -6.68
N GLU A 243 16.85 14.71 -5.57
CA GLU A 243 16.71 16.12 -5.27
C GLU A 243 17.54 16.97 -6.23
N GLU A 244 18.76 16.53 -6.58
CA GLU A 244 19.62 17.21 -7.56
C GLU A 244 19.02 17.25 -8.96
N LYS A 245 18.28 16.22 -9.35
CA LYS A 245 17.60 16.20 -10.66
C LYS A 245 16.47 17.23 -10.76
N GLN A 246 15.96 17.73 -9.64
CA GLN A 246 14.86 18.72 -9.56
C GLN A 246 13.63 18.41 -10.44
N VAL A 247 13.47 17.13 -10.81
CA VAL A 247 12.38 16.68 -11.66
C VAL A 247 11.28 16.05 -10.82
N LYS A 248 10.10 16.61 -10.91
CA LYS A 248 8.87 16.09 -10.33
C LYS A 248 8.05 15.42 -11.43
N TYR A 249 7.22 14.45 -11.07
CA TYR A 249 6.38 13.74 -12.04
C TYR A 249 4.91 13.90 -11.66
N TYR A 250 4.12 14.35 -12.61
CA TYR A 250 2.67 14.31 -12.52
C TYR A 250 2.10 13.51 -13.70
N ASN A 251 1.26 12.54 -13.41
CA ASN A 251 0.65 11.67 -14.43
C ASN A 251 1.67 11.15 -15.47
N LYS A 252 2.85 10.72 -14.99
CA LYS A 252 4.01 10.27 -15.78
C LYS A 252 4.75 11.35 -16.57
N THR A 253 4.29 12.59 -16.55
CA THR A 253 4.97 13.71 -17.21
C THR A 253 6.00 14.33 -16.27
N PRO A 254 7.27 14.44 -16.68
CA PRO A 254 8.28 15.09 -15.87
C PRO A 254 8.08 16.62 -15.88
N ILE A 255 8.17 17.23 -14.71
CA ILE A 255 8.08 18.68 -14.54
C ILE A 255 9.32 19.12 -13.76
N LYS A 256 10.09 20.06 -14.32
CA LYS A 256 11.25 20.64 -13.63
C LYS A 256 10.76 21.68 -12.63
N VAL A 257 11.21 21.59 -11.39
CA VAL A 257 10.82 22.47 -10.29
C VAL A 257 12.08 22.94 -9.58
N GLU A 258 12.48 24.18 -9.85
CA GLU A 258 13.71 24.78 -9.31
C GLU A 258 13.41 25.80 -8.21
N THR A 259 12.24 26.47 -8.25
CA THR A 259 11.85 27.50 -7.31
C THR A 259 10.59 27.15 -6.52
N ILE A 260 10.34 27.88 -5.43
CA ILE A 260 9.12 27.71 -4.59
C ILE A 260 7.87 28.09 -5.40
N GLU A 261 7.96 29.08 -6.26
CA GLU A 261 6.87 29.54 -7.13
C GLU A 261 6.49 28.41 -8.11
N GLN A 262 7.47 27.83 -8.81
CA GLN A 262 7.25 26.69 -9.71
C GLN A 262 6.68 25.49 -8.97
N TYR A 263 7.06 25.27 -7.71
CA TYR A 263 6.44 24.22 -6.90
C TYR A 263 4.97 24.49 -6.59
N LYS A 264 4.61 25.75 -6.28
CA LYS A 264 3.20 26.14 -6.07
C LYS A 264 2.39 25.96 -7.35
N GLU A 265 2.87 26.44 -8.49
CA GLU A 265 2.23 26.26 -9.80
C GLU A 265 2.05 24.77 -10.14
N TYR A 266 3.05 23.95 -9.85
CA TYR A 266 2.94 22.49 -9.98
C TYR A 266 1.81 21.93 -9.11
N VAL A 267 1.74 22.29 -7.83
CA VAL A 267 0.71 21.83 -6.90
C VAL A 267 -0.68 22.28 -7.37
N ASP A 268 -0.81 23.52 -7.82
CA ASP A 268 -2.09 24.08 -8.29
C ASP A 268 -2.53 23.43 -9.60
N SER A 269 -1.63 23.15 -10.53
CA SER A 269 -1.92 22.41 -11.75
C SER A 269 -2.39 20.97 -11.45
N VAL A 270 -1.76 20.31 -10.46
CA VAL A 270 -2.18 18.98 -10.02
C VAL A 270 -3.59 19.00 -9.44
N LYS A 271 -3.90 19.97 -8.56
CA LYS A 271 -5.25 20.13 -7.99
C LYS A 271 -6.30 20.39 -9.08
N TYR A 272 -5.98 21.25 -10.04
CA TYR A 272 -6.84 21.55 -11.17
C TYR A 272 -7.17 20.29 -11.97
N TRP A 273 -6.17 19.51 -12.38
CA TRP A 273 -6.40 18.27 -13.12
C TRP A 273 -7.13 17.19 -12.31
N GLN A 274 -6.95 17.15 -11.00
CA GLN A 274 -7.74 16.29 -10.12
C GLN A 274 -9.21 16.70 -10.10
N SER A 275 -9.50 17.99 -10.05
CA SER A 275 -10.89 18.49 -10.08
C SER A 275 -11.58 18.14 -11.40
N ILE A 276 -10.89 18.26 -12.54
CA ILE A 276 -11.41 17.87 -13.86
C ILE A 276 -11.68 16.37 -13.92
N LYS A 277 -10.74 15.53 -13.49
CA LYS A 277 -10.96 14.08 -13.47
C LYS A 277 -12.14 13.67 -12.60
N LYS A 278 -12.36 14.35 -11.49
CA LYS A 278 -13.52 14.13 -10.61
C LYS A 278 -14.83 14.55 -11.29
N TYR A 279 -14.82 15.64 -12.05
CA TYR A 279 -15.95 16.12 -12.83
C TYR A 279 -16.31 15.18 -13.99
N ASP A 280 -15.30 14.70 -14.73
CA ASP A 280 -15.49 13.77 -15.86
C ASP A 280 -16.02 12.40 -15.42
N ARG A 281 -15.65 11.93 -14.22
CA ARG A 281 -16.24 10.71 -13.64
C ARG A 281 -17.73 10.88 -13.36
N LYS A 282 -18.14 11.99 -12.76
CA LYS A 282 -19.54 12.29 -12.46
C LYS A 282 -20.43 12.48 -13.72
N ARG A 283 -19.82 12.74 -14.87
CA ARG A 283 -20.55 12.91 -16.14
C ARG A 283 -20.76 11.60 -16.91
N LYS A 284 -20.05 10.54 -16.53
CA LYS A 284 -20.13 9.20 -17.16
C LYS A 284 -21.00 8.21 -16.40
N GLU A 285 -21.51 8.59 -15.25
CA GLU A 285 -22.55 7.96 -14.46
C GLU A 285 -23.91 8.62 -14.75
#